data_e0f368acf22b3771f28b60a18be114e2
#
_entry.id   e0f368acf22b3771f28b60a18be114e2
#
_cell.length_a   1.000
_cell.length_b   1.000
_cell.length_c   1.000
_cell.angle_alpha   90.00
_cell.angle_beta   90.00
_cell.angle_gamma   90.00
#
_symmetry.space_group_name_H-M   'P 1'
#
loop_
_entity.id
_entity.type
_entity.pdbx_description
1 polymer ?
#
loop_
_entity_poly.entity_id
_entity_poly.type
_entity_poly.pdbx_seq_one_letter_code
_entity_poly.pdbx_strand_id
1 'polypeptide(L)'
;MAPTDHPIPRSRRQSAPGTGAPVAHRQRARKGEGDKLRREILDAAERLLGEKGSPDGVSMRAIADSVGVSPPAIYMHFDDKDELFFECCSRRFREMAEVMAEAADGQASPMEKIRSVGRAYIEFGLSRPEHYEVMMLGPIPAKAAAGGPEDLPGAGALIMAADIVTEGIETGDFRSDLDPLATAVALWASVHGAVIVLLSKRKQPVKLFNDETAVVEQLLDINGRGLV
;
A
#
# COMPACT_ATOMS: atom_id res chain seq x y z
N MET A 1 35.78 49.05 57.44
CA MET A 1 36.74 48.83 56.36
C MET A 1 36.00 47.88 55.38
N ALA A 2 35.37 48.44 54.34
CA ALA A 2 34.58 47.73 53.39
C ALA A 2 35.46 47.21 52.23
N PRO A 3 35.21 46.01 51.66
CA PRO A 3 35.88 45.56 50.45
C PRO A 3 35.15 46.05 49.19
N THR A 4 35.96 46.57 48.31
CA THR A 4 35.65 47.14 47.01
C THR A 4 35.16 46.07 46.01
N ASP A 5 34.04 46.38 45.41
CA ASP A 5 33.38 45.63 44.33
C ASP A 5 34.11 45.89 42.98
N HIS A 6 34.57 44.85 42.33
CA HIS A 6 35.09 44.92 40.94
C HIS A 6 34.16 44.19 39.96
N PRO A 7 33.67 44.86 38.91
CA PRO A 7 32.79 44.22 37.92
C PRO A 7 33.58 43.36 36.93
N ILE A 8 33.11 42.12 36.72
CA ILE A 8 33.61 41.17 35.75
C ILE A 8 33.05 41.53 34.36
N PRO A 9 33.85 41.59 33.27
CA PRO A 9 33.36 41.90 31.94
C PRO A 9 32.61 40.70 31.31
N ARG A 10 31.37 40.94 30.86
CA ARG A 10 30.55 39.98 30.09
C ARG A 10 31.16 39.74 28.72
N SER A 11 31.60 38.50 28.44
CA SER A 11 32.01 38.05 27.11
C SER A 11 30.80 38.00 26.18
N ARG A 12 30.84 38.75 25.10
CA ARG A 12 29.93 38.66 23.97
C ARG A 12 30.11 37.28 23.32
N ARG A 13 29.10 36.39 23.43
CA ARG A 13 28.98 35.24 22.57
C ARG A 13 28.64 35.73 21.17
N GLN A 14 29.55 35.59 20.23
CA GLN A 14 29.29 35.71 18.79
C GLN A 14 28.50 34.49 18.35
N SER A 15 27.25 34.72 17.94
CA SER A 15 26.43 33.74 17.26
C SER A 15 26.93 33.62 15.84
N ALA A 16 27.37 32.42 15.43
CA ALA A 16 27.71 32.10 14.07
C ALA A 16 26.40 32.08 13.21
N PRO A 17 26.41 32.63 11.99
CA PRO A 17 25.25 32.55 11.11
C PRO A 17 25.12 31.14 10.56
N GLY A 18 24.02 30.46 10.91
CA GLY A 18 23.61 29.22 10.28
C GLY A 18 23.25 29.48 8.81
N THR A 19 24.07 28.98 7.90
CA THR A 19 23.80 28.94 6.46
C THR A 19 22.77 27.83 6.18
N GLY A 20 21.51 28.12 6.47
CA GLY A 20 20.39 27.41 5.89
C GLY A 20 20.05 28.04 4.55
N ALA A 21 20.32 27.36 3.44
CA ALA A 21 19.85 27.80 2.14
C ALA A 21 18.32 27.93 2.18
N PRO A 22 17.72 29.00 1.65
CA PRO A 22 16.27 29.14 1.61
C PRO A 22 15.68 28.06 0.72
N VAL A 23 14.82 27.20 1.29
CA VAL A 23 13.97 26.30 0.51
C VAL A 23 13.09 27.19 -0.36
N ALA A 24 13.25 27.10 -1.69
CA ALA A 24 12.47 27.87 -2.64
C ALA A 24 11.00 27.49 -2.50
N HIS A 25 10.21 28.33 -1.84
CA HIS A 25 8.76 28.18 -1.75
C HIS A 25 8.15 28.27 -3.16
N ARG A 26 7.47 27.19 -3.58
CA ARG A 26 6.72 27.12 -4.83
C ARG A 26 5.63 28.22 -4.83
N GLN A 27 5.53 29.00 -5.92
CA GLN A 27 4.52 30.06 -6.07
C GLN A 27 3.09 29.46 -6.07
N ARG A 28 2.09 30.31 -5.71
CA ARG A 28 0.65 29.95 -5.65
C ARG A 28 0.19 29.24 -6.93
N ALA A 29 -0.45 28.07 -6.75
CA ALA A 29 -0.87 27.16 -7.81
C ALA A 29 -1.84 27.80 -8.83
N ARG A 30 -1.60 27.59 -10.15
CA ARG A 30 -2.53 27.90 -11.24
C ARG A 30 -3.58 26.78 -11.35
N LYS A 31 -4.75 27.07 -11.99
CA LYS A 31 -5.82 26.11 -12.23
C LYS A 31 -5.28 24.85 -12.95
N GLY A 32 -5.41 23.66 -12.34
CA GLY A 32 -4.81 22.40 -12.81
C GLY A 32 -3.53 21.96 -12.08
N GLU A 33 -2.89 22.84 -11.29
CA GLU A 33 -1.71 22.49 -10.49
C GLU A 33 -2.09 21.74 -9.20
N GLY A 34 -3.35 21.84 -8.74
CA GLY A 34 -3.86 21.15 -7.55
C GLY A 34 -3.78 19.63 -7.68
N ASP A 35 -4.29 19.09 -8.80
CA ASP A 35 -4.24 17.64 -9.06
C ASP A 35 -2.82 17.14 -9.28
N LYS A 36 -1.94 17.96 -9.84
CA LYS A 36 -0.53 17.64 -9.97
C LYS A 36 0.14 17.59 -8.61
N LEU A 37 -0.08 18.60 -7.77
CA LEU A 37 0.47 18.64 -6.42
C LEU A 37 -0.06 17.46 -5.57
N ARG A 38 -1.35 17.13 -5.68
CA ARG A 38 -1.92 15.98 -4.98
C ARG A 38 -1.22 14.67 -5.35
N ARG A 39 -0.92 14.47 -6.63
CA ARG A 39 -0.16 13.29 -7.10
C ARG A 39 1.27 13.30 -6.59
N GLU A 40 1.98 14.44 -6.64
CA GLU A 40 3.33 14.58 -6.12
C GLU A 40 3.40 14.28 -4.61
N ILE A 41 2.38 14.66 -3.84
CA ILE A 41 2.27 14.34 -2.41
C ILE A 41 2.10 12.83 -2.21
N LEU A 42 1.22 12.18 -2.96
CA LEU A 42 1.02 10.72 -2.89
C LEU A 42 2.31 9.96 -3.26
N ASP A 43 2.97 10.35 -4.35
CA ASP A 43 4.23 9.72 -4.79
C ASP A 43 5.34 9.87 -3.74
N ALA A 44 5.42 11.04 -3.08
CA ALA A 44 6.38 11.28 -2.01
C ALA A 44 6.03 10.47 -0.76
N ALA A 45 4.75 10.37 -0.39
CA ALA A 45 4.30 9.59 0.75
C ALA A 45 4.58 8.10 0.54
N GLU A 46 4.27 7.55 -0.63
CA GLU A 46 4.55 6.16 -0.99
C GLU A 46 6.05 5.85 -0.94
N ARG A 47 6.89 6.72 -1.49
CA ARG A 47 8.34 6.54 -1.46
C ARG A 47 8.88 6.54 -0.03
N LEU A 48 8.49 7.53 0.79
CA LEU A 48 8.91 7.62 2.18
C LEU A 48 8.41 6.43 3.00
N LEU A 49 7.23 5.91 2.69
CA LEU A 49 6.66 4.73 3.31
C LEU A 49 7.50 3.49 3.01
N GLY A 50 7.91 3.29 1.74
CA GLY A 50 8.83 2.22 1.34
C GLY A 50 10.19 2.32 2.04
N GLU A 51 10.74 3.55 2.21
CA GLU A 51 12.00 3.78 2.91
C GLU A 51 11.92 3.52 4.42
N LYS A 52 10.79 3.80 5.05
CA LYS A 52 10.60 3.71 6.52
C LYS A 52 9.95 2.41 6.98
N GLY A 53 9.30 1.69 6.08
CA GLY A 53 8.64 0.41 6.35
C GLY A 53 7.36 0.50 7.19
N SER A 54 6.97 1.69 7.65
CA SER A 54 5.70 1.89 8.38
C SER A 54 5.19 3.32 8.29
N PRO A 55 3.85 3.53 8.37
CA PRO A 55 3.24 4.85 8.43
C PRO A 55 3.75 5.70 9.60
N ASP A 56 4.05 5.08 10.75
CA ASP A 56 4.51 5.80 11.96
C ASP A 56 5.87 6.48 11.74
N GLY A 57 6.72 5.90 10.90
CA GLY A 57 8.02 6.45 10.54
C GLY A 57 7.96 7.66 9.60
N VAL A 58 6.79 7.97 9.02
CA VAL A 58 6.61 9.05 8.05
C VAL A 58 5.78 10.19 8.66
N SER A 59 6.28 11.42 8.59
CA SER A 59 5.55 12.61 9.07
C SER A 59 5.06 13.47 7.89
N MET A 60 3.94 14.19 8.08
CA MET A 60 3.42 15.16 7.12
C MET A 60 4.47 16.22 6.76
N ARG A 61 5.33 16.58 7.72
CA ARG A 61 6.44 17.51 7.47
C ARG A 61 7.50 16.92 6.53
N ALA A 62 7.88 15.66 6.74
CA ALA A 62 8.84 14.98 5.85
C ALA A 62 8.31 14.87 4.41
N ILE A 63 7.00 14.62 4.25
CA ILE A 63 6.34 14.61 2.95
C ILE A 63 6.37 16.02 2.32
N ALA A 64 6.04 17.07 3.09
CA ALA A 64 6.06 18.45 2.64
C ALA A 64 7.45 18.88 2.17
N ASP A 65 8.48 18.57 2.98
CA ASP A 65 9.88 18.86 2.65
C ASP A 65 10.31 18.11 1.37
N SER A 66 9.86 16.88 1.18
CA SER A 66 10.15 16.06 -0.01
C SER A 66 9.54 16.61 -1.30
N VAL A 67 8.37 17.26 -1.22
CA VAL A 67 7.66 17.85 -2.37
C VAL A 67 8.07 19.31 -2.58
N GLY A 68 8.70 19.94 -1.58
CA GLY A 68 9.09 21.35 -1.61
C GLY A 68 7.91 22.29 -1.35
N VAL A 69 6.96 21.90 -0.51
CA VAL A 69 5.81 22.71 -0.11
C VAL A 69 5.77 22.90 1.41
N SER A 70 4.91 23.79 1.89
CA SER A 70 4.67 23.93 3.32
C SER A 70 3.72 22.82 3.82
N PRO A 71 3.83 22.35 5.08
CA PRO A 71 2.88 21.39 5.64
C PRO A 71 1.41 21.80 5.50
N PRO A 72 1.00 23.08 5.71
CA PRO A 72 -0.37 23.52 5.43
C PRO A 72 -0.84 23.28 4.00
N ALA A 73 0.07 23.27 3.01
CA ALA A 73 -0.32 22.99 1.63
C ALA A 73 -0.76 21.53 1.42
N ILE A 74 -0.23 20.58 2.19
CA ILE A 74 -0.69 19.18 2.17
C ILE A 74 -2.10 19.08 2.74
N TYR A 75 -2.39 19.77 3.85
CA TYR A 75 -3.70 19.77 4.49
C TYR A 75 -4.82 20.43 3.65
N MET A 76 -4.48 21.09 2.55
CA MET A 76 -5.45 21.54 1.53
C MET A 76 -5.92 20.39 0.63
N HIS A 77 -5.24 19.24 0.64
CA HIS A 77 -5.51 18.08 -0.21
C HIS A 77 -5.93 16.83 0.57
N PHE A 78 -5.52 16.73 1.84
CA PHE A 78 -5.78 15.60 2.72
C PHE A 78 -6.07 16.13 4.11
N ASP A 79 -7.18 15.70 4.71
CA ASP A 79 -7.62 16.18 6.03
C ASP A 79 -6.63 15.82 7.13
N ASP A 80 -6.04 14.63 7.04
CA ASP A 80 -5.03 14.13 7.98
C ASP A 80 -4.07 13.13 7.32
N LYS A 81 -3.19 12.56 8.13
CA LYS A 81 -2.21 11.56 7.73
C LYS A 81 -2.87 10.22 7.35
N ASP A 82 -3.94 9.85 8.03
CA ASP A 82 -4.63 8.58 7.80
C ASP A 82 -5.35 8.60 6.45
N GLU A 83 -5.99 9.72 6.09
CA GLU A 83 -6.57 9.92 4.77
C GLU A 83 -5.51 9.83 3.67
N LEU A 84 -4.36 10.49 3.85
CA LEU A 84 -3.27 10.43 2.87
C LEU A 84 -2.78 8.99 2.65
N PHE A 85 -2.54 8.24 3.73
CA PHE A 85 -2.09 6.85 3.60
C PHE A 85 -3.18 5.92 3.07
N PHE A 86 -4.43 6.16 3.42
CA PHE A 86 -5.55 5.43 2.83
C PHE A 86 -5.62 5.60 1.31
N GLU A 87 -5.41 6.83 0.83
CA GLU A 87 -5.34 7.08 -0.62
C GLU A 87 -4.13 6.40 -1.29
N CYS A 88 -2.96 6.38 -0.62
CA CYS A 88 -1.81 5.60 -1.09
C CYS A 88 -2.17 4.10 -1.19
N CYS A 89 -2.81 3.53 -0.15
CA CYS A 89 -3.26 2.15 -0.16
C CYS A 89 -4.29 1.89 -1.27
N SER A 90 -5.29 2.76 -1.40
CA SER A 90 -6.35 2.63 -2.42
C SER A 90 -5.78 2.67 -3.85
N ARG A 91 -4.75 3.48 -4.09
CA ARG A 91 -4.03 3.50 -5.36
C ARG A 91 -3.33 2.17 -5.64
N ARG A 92 -2.68 1.60 -4.64
CA ARG A 92 -1.98 0.31 -4.76
C ARG A 92 -2.95 -0.86 -4.94
N PHE A 93 -4.10 -0.85 -4.27
CA PHE A 93 -5.14 -1.85 -4.49
C PHE A 93 -5.71 -1.79 -5.91
N ARG A 94 -5.86 -0.58 -6.49
CA ARG A 94 -6.27 -0.44 -7.89
C ARG A 94 -5.21 -0.99 -8.85
N GLU A 95 -3.92 -0.65 -8.64
CA GLU A 95 -2.81 -1.22 -9.41
C GLU A 95 -2.79 -2.74 -9.34
N MET A 96 -2.99 -3.32 -8.16
CA MET A 96 -3.09 -4.77 -7.97
C MET A 96 -4.27 -5.36 -8.76
N ALA A 97 -5.45 -4.74 -8.68
CA ALA A 97 -6.63 -5.19 -9.39
C ALA A 97 -6.44 -5.11 -10.92
N GLU A 98 -5.77 -4.08 -11.44
CA GLU A 98 -5.42 -3.94 -12.85
C GLU A 98 -4.50 -5.08 -13.30
N VAL A 99 -3.42 -5.37 -12.56
CA VAL A 99 -2.50 -6.49 -12.86
C VAL A 99 -3.22 -7.84 -12.83
N MET A 100 -4.14 -8.03 -11.87
CA MET A 100 -4.93 -9.26 -11.78
C MET A 100 -5.91 -9.38 -12.95
N ALA A 101 -6.56 -8.27 -13.36
CA ALA A 101 -7.46 -8.25 -14.50
C ALA A 101 -6.73 -8.56 -15.82
N GLU A 102 -5.54 -7.95 -16.02
CA GLU A 102 -4.68 -8.25 -17.18
C GLU A 102 -4.26 -9.72 -17.21
N ALA A 103 -3.96 -10.32 -16.04
CA ALA A 103 -3.61 -11.74 -15.96
C ALA A 103 -4.79 -12.68 -16.29
N ALA A 104 -6.02 -12.26 -16.01
CA ALA A 104 -7.23 -13.01 -16.36
C ALA A 104 -7.61 -12.87 -17.85
N ASP A 105 -7.24 -11.74 -18.46
CA ASP A 105 -7.59 -11.45 -19.85
C ASP A 105 -6.93 -12.47 -20.81
N GLY A 106 -7.69 -12.91 -21.80
CA GLY A 106 -7.23 -13.88 -22.79
C GLY A 106 -7.10 -15.32 -22.31
N GLN A 107 -7.42 -15.63 -21.03
CA GLN A 107 -7.45 -17.02 -20.54
C GLN A 107 -8.69 -17.75 -21.07
N ALA A 108 -8.49 -19.02 -21.46
CA ALA A 108 -9.51 -19.79 -22.19
C ALA A 108 -10.61 -20.37 -21.27
N SER A 109 -10.38 -20.50 -19.97
CA SER A 109 -11.31 -21.11 -19.02
C SER A 109 -11.34 -20.38 -17.68
N PRO A 110 -12.46 -20.47 -16.91
CA PRO A 110 -12.54 -19.96 -15.54
C PRO A 110 -11.44 -20.49 -14.64
N MET A 111 -11.02 -21.74 -14.81
CA MET A 111 -9.91 -22.35 -14.06
C MET A 111 -8.57 -21.66 -14.35
N GLU A 112 -8.28 -21.37 -15.63
CA GLU A 112 -7.06 -20.66 -16.00
C GLU A 112 -7.09 -19.22 -15.52
N LYS A 113 -8.24 -18.53 -15.60
CA LYS A 113 -8.44 -17.18 -15.08
C LYS A 113 -8.12 -17.13 -13.57
N ILE A 114 -8.72 -18.00 -12.75
CA ILE A 114 -8.55 -17.99 -11.30
C ILE A 114 -7.10 -18.31 -10.89
N ARG A 115 -6.42 -19.23 -11.61
CA ARG A 115 -5.00 -19.55 -11.38
C ARG A 115 -4.10 -18.36 -11.73
N SER A 116 -4.35 -17.70 -12.87
CA SER A 116 -3.57 -16.53 -13.31
C SER A 116 -3.74 -15.34 -12.37
N VAL A 117 -4.97 -15.07 -11.92
CA VAL A 117 -5.30 -14.05 -10.91
C VAL A 117 -4.59 -14.33 -9.60
N GLY A 118 -4.62 -15.58 -9.11
CA GLY A 118 -3.94 -15.96 -7.87
C GLY A 118 -2.42 -15.82 -7.97
N ARG A 119 -1.82 -16.17 -9.10
CA ARG A 119 -0.39 -15.97 -9.37
C ARG A 119 -0.03 -14.49 -9.40
N ALA A 120 -0.77 -13.69 -10.15
CA ALA A 120 -0.56 -12.24 -10.26
C ALA A 120 -0.64 -11.54 -8.88
N TYR A 121 -1.60 -11.96 -8.03
CA TYR A 121 -1.71 -11.48 -6.65
C TYR A 121 -0.44 -11.77 -5.84
N ILE A 122 0.07 -13.01 -5.89
CA ILE A 122 1.26 -13.41 -5.15
C ILE A 122 2.49 -12.64 -5.65
N GLU A 123 2.68 -12.56 -6.96
CA GLU A 123 3.81 -11.83 -7.57
C GLU A 123 3.78 -10.35 -7.21
N PHE A 124 2.60 -9.71 -7.25
CA PHE A 124 2.42 -8.34 -6.82
C PHE A 124 2.83 -8.14 -5.36
N GLY A 125 2.34 -8.99 -4.45
CA GLY A 125 2.66 -8.91 -3.03
C GLY A 125 4.14 -9.11 -2.73
N LEU A 126 4.82 -9.98 -3.48
CA LEU A 126 6.25 -10.26 -3.32
C LEU A 126 7.16 -9.23 -3.97
N SER A 127 6.66 -8.43 -4.92
CA SER A 127 7.45 -7.44 -5.65
C SER A 127 7.82 -6.22 -4.81
N ARG A 128 6.94 -5.82 -3.86
CA ARG A 128 7.11 -4.65 -2.98
C ARG A 128 6.59 -4.94 -1.57
N PRO A 129 7.37 -5.66 -0.77
CA PRO A 129 6.95 -6.14 0.56
C PRO A 129 6.45 -5.03 1.49
N GLU A 130 7.16 -3.89 1.55
CA GLU A 130 6.85 -2.77 2.43
C GLU A 130 5.49 -2.13 2.09
N HIS A 131 5.17 -2.03 0.80
CA HIS A 131 3.87 -1.52 0.36
C HIS A 131 2.75 -2.51 0.66
N TYR A 132 3.00 -3.81 0.46
CA TYR A 132 2.04 -4.85 0.72
C TYR A 132 1.66 -4.92 2.22
N GLU A 133 2.64 -4.83 3.11
CA GLU A 133 2.40 -4.80 4.56
C GLU A 133 1.49 -3.61 4.95
N VAL A 134 1.76 -2.43 4.39
CA VAL A 134 0.94 -1.25 4.68
C VAL A 134 -0.46 -1.36 4.09
N MET A 135 -0.60 -1.88 2.87
CA MET A 135 -1.91 -2.12 2.25
C MET A 135 -2.79 -3.04 3.09
N MET A 136 -2.21 -4.11 3.66
CA MET A 136 -2.96 -5.16 4.36
C MET A 136 -3.15 -4.88 5.85
N LEU A 137 -2.27 -4.09 6.47
CA LEU A 137 -2.27 -3.82 7.92
C LEU A 137 -2.50 -2.34 8.25
N GLY A 138 -2.62 -1.49 7.22
CA GLY A 138 -2.86 -0.06 7.40
C GLY A 138 -4.25 0.23 8.03
N PRO A 139 -4.38 1.34 8.76
CA PRO A 139 -5.66 1.74 9.33
C PRO A 139 -6.66 2.08 8.21
N ILE A 140 -7.91 1.65 8.38
CA ILE A 140 -9.03 2.09 7.54
C ILE A 140 -9.62 3.33 8.20
N PRO A 141 -9.59 4.51 7.56
CA PRO A 141 -10.20 5.72 8.11
C PRO A 141 -11.69 5.52 8.38
N ALA A 142 -12.19 6.14 9.45
CA ALA A 142 -13.59 6.02 9.84
C ALA A 142 -14.57 6.40 8.71
N LYS A 143 -14.18 7.37 7.87
CA LYS A 143 -14.97 7.81 6.70
C LYS A 143 -15.11 6.69 5.65
N ALA A 144 -14.04 5.92 5.39
CA ALA A 144 -14.08 4.79 4.47
C ALA A 144 -14.79 3.57 5.10
N ALA A 145 -14.62 3.36 6.41
CA ALA A 145 -15.33 2.30 7.13
C ALA A 145 -16.85 2.55 7.25
N ALA A 146 -17.31 3.79 7.08
CA ALA A 146 -18.72 4.14 7.07
C ALA A 146 -19.43 3.93 5.71
N GLY A 147 -18.66 3.64 4.65
CA GLY A 147 -19.18 3.25 3.34
C GLY A 147 -19.61 1.79 3.29
N GLY A 148 -20.03 1.35 2.09
CA GLY A 148 -20.32 -0.07 1.85
C GLY A 148 -19.05 -0.91 1.71
N PRO A 149 -19.18 -2.26 1.69
CA PRO A 149 -18.07 -3.15 1.40
C PRO A 149 -17.37 -2.83 0.07
N GLU A 150 -18.11 -2.32 -0.90
CA GLU A 150 -17.65 -1.90 -2.22
C GLU A 150 -16.70 -0.70 -2.19
N ASP A 151 -16.78 0.13 -1.14
CA ASP A 151 -15.92 1.30 -0.93
C ASP A 151 -14.58 0.95 -0.28
N LEU A 152 -14.43 -0.31 0.17
CA LEU A 152 -13.19 -0.74 0.79
C LEU A 152 -12.09 -0.95 -0.25
N PRO A 153 -10.85 -0.53 0.03
CA PRO A 153 -9.72 -0.85 -0.82
C PRO A 153 -9.62 -2.37 -1.03
N GLY A 154 -9.48 -2.79 -2.27
CA GLY A 154 -9.37 -4.22 -2.62
C GLY A 154 -10.69 -4.94 -2.88
N ALA A 155 -11.85 -4.34 -2.58
CA ALA A 155 -13.17 -4.95 -2.89
C ALA A 155 -13.29 -5.35 -4.37
N GLY A 156 -12.82 -4.52 -5.29
CA GLY A 156 -12.84 -4.81 -6.73
C GLY A 156 -12.13 -6.11 -7.11
N ALA A 157 -11.02 -6.43 -6.46
CA ALA A 157 -10.31 -7.69 -6.71
C ALA A 157 -11.10 -8.92 -6.22
N LEU A 158 -11.79 -8.81 -5.08
CA LEU A 158 -12.67 -9.87 -4.58
C LEU A 158 -13.90 -10.06 -5.45
N ILE A 159 -14.53 -8.97 -5.90
CA ILE A 159 -15.67 -9.02 -6.81
C ILE A 159 -15.26 -9.70 -8.12
N MET A 160 -14.15 -9.30 -8.73
CA MET A 160 -13.64 -9.93 -9.95
C MET A 160 -13.41 -11.45 -9.76
N ALA A 161 -12.83 -11.87 -8.62
CA ALA A 161 -12.64 -13.29 -8.33
C ALA A 161 -14.00 -14.03 -8.17
N ALA A 162 -14.98 -13.40 -7.53
CA ALA A 162 -16.33 -13.94 -7.40
C ALA A 162 -17.04 -14.07 -8.77
N ASP A 163 -16.84 -13.10 -9.65
CA ASP A 163 -17.39 -13.14 -11.02
C ASP A 163 -16.79 -14.32 -11.83
N ILE A 164 -15.49 -14.58 -11.70
CA ILE A 164 -14.85 -15.75 -12.33
C ILE A 164 -15.41 -17.06 -11.75
N VAL A 165 -15.65 -17.13 -10.44
CA VAL A 165 -16.28 -18.31 -9.81
C VAL A 165 -17.69 -18.49 -10.32
N THR A 166 -18.47 -17.42 -10.45
CA THR A 166 -19.83 -17.44 -11.03
C THR A 166 -19.80 -17.98 -12.47
N GLU A 167 -18.92 -17.44 -13.32
CA GLU A 167 -18.71 -17.94 -14.68
C GLU A 167 -18.40 -19.44 -14.69
N GLY A 168 -17.52 -19.92 -13.83
CA GLY A 168 -17.16 -21.35 -13.75
C GLY A 168 -18.31 -22.24 -13.33
N ILE A 169 -19.19 -21.77 -12.44
CA ILE A 169 -20.42 -22.50 -12.07
C ILE A 169 -21.40 -22.55 -13.24
N GLU A 170 -21.61 -21.43 -13.93
CA GLU A 170 -22.54 -21.33 -15.07
C GLU A 170 -22.09 -22.17 -16.26
N THR A 171 -20.78 -22.28 -16.51
CA THR A 171 -20.21 -23.12 -17.58
C THR A 171 -20.13 -24.61 -17.21
N GLY A 172 -20.28 -24.94 -15.91
CA GLY A 172 -20.13 -26.29 -15.39
C GLY A 172 -18.68 -26.73 -15.17
N ASP A 173 -17.72 -25.80 -15.27
CA ASP A 173 -16.31 -26.06 -14.96
C ASP A 173 -16.08 -26.15 -13.46
N PHE A 174 -16.93 -25.50 -12.65
CA PHE A 174 -16.89 -25.55 -11.19
C PHE A 174 -18.18 -26.21 -10.64
N ARG A 175 -18.05 -26.81 -9.47
CA ARG A 175 -19.19 -27.44 -8.79
C ARG A 175 -20.26 -26.40 -8.42
N SER A 176 -21.52 -26.77 -8.51
CA SER A 176 -22.68 -25.87 -8.41
C SER A 176 -23.08 -25.50 -6.97
N ASP A 177 -22.46 -26.10 -5.96
CA ASP A 177 -22.74 -25.84 -4.53
C ASP A 177 -21.85 -24.75 -3.93
N LEU A 178 -20.97 -24.14 -4.74
CA LEU A 178 -20.12 -23.04 -4.29
C LEU A 178 -20.91 -21.73 -4.15
N ASP A 179 -20.68 -21.00 -3.05
CA ASP A 179 -21.03 -19.59 -2.97
C ASP A 179 -19.88 -18.76 -3.58
N PRO A 180 -20.13 -17.96 -4.63
CA PRO A 180 -19.07 -17.26 -5.35
C PRO A 180 -18.25 -16.33 -4.47
N LEU A 181 -18.90 -15.53 -3.60
CA LEU A 181 -18.21 -14.57 -2.76
C LEU A 181 -17.43 -15.25 -1.64
N ALA A 182 -18.02 -16.23 -0.96
CA ALA A 182 -17.32 -16.99 0.07
C ALA A 182 -16.12 -17.75 -0.52
N THR A 183 -16.26 -18.29 -1.73
CA THR A 183 -15.17 -18.96 -2.46
C THR A 183 -14.06 -17.97 -2.81
N ALA A 184 -14.41 -16.79 -3.35
CA ALA A 184 -13.42 -15.75 -3.63
C ALA A 184 -12.64 -15.31 -2.37
N VAL A 185 -13.32 -15.16 -1.23
CA VAL A 185 -12.68 -14.84 0.06
C VAL A 185 -11.75 -15.96 0.51
N ALA A 186 -12.14 -17.23 0.36
CA ALA A 186 -11.31 -18.39 0.71
C ALA A 186 -10.05 -18.48 -0.19
N LEU A 187 -10.21 -18.27 -1.49
CA LEU A 187 -9.10 -18.21 -2.44
C LEU A 187 -8.14 -17.05 -2.11
N TRP A 188 -8.70 -15.87 -1.83
CA TRP A 188 -7.92 -14.72 -1.39
C TRP A 188 -7.14 -15.01 -0.10
N ALA A 189 -7.78 -15.55 0.92
CA ALA A 189 -7.13 -15.91 2.18
C ALA A 189 -5.96 -16.88 1.96
N SER A 190 -6.11 -17.82 1.04
CA SER A 190 -5.07 -18.78 0.66
C SER A 190 -3.85 -18.08 0.02
N VAL A 191 -4.03 -17.26 -1.01
CA VAL A 191 -2.93 -16.57 -1.70
C VAL A 191 -2.31 -15.49 -0.82
N HIS A 192 -3.12 -14.78 0.00
CA HIS A 192 -2.65 -13.82 1.00
C HIS A 192 -1.75 -14.51 2.03
N GLY A 193 -2.19 -15.64 2.57
CA GLY A 193 -1.40 -16.45 3.49
C GLY A 193 -0.05 -16.88 2.89
N ALA A 194 -0.03 -17.27 1.61
CA ALA A 194 1.21 -17.59 0.91
C ALA A 194 2.16 -16.38 0.86
N VAL A 195 1.68 -15.19 0.48
CA VAL A 195 2.52 -13.97 0.46
C VAL A 195 3.10 -13.70 1.84
N ILE A 196 2.30 -13.74 2.91
CA ILE A 196 2.77 -13.51 4.29
C ILE A 196 3.85 -14.52 4.69
N VAL A 197 3.65 -15.81 4.40
CA VAL A 197 4.63 -16.88 4.71
C VAL A 197 5.93 -16.65 3.93
N LEU A 198 5.86 -16.34 2.64
CA LEU A 198 7.03 -16.11 1.79
C LEU A 198 7.80 -14.85 2.22
N LEU A 199 7.10 -13.75 2.54
CA LEU A 199 7.73 -12.54 3.06
C LEU A 199 8.38 -12.75 4.43
N SER A 200 7.71 -13.50 5.32
CA SER A 200 8.27 -13.84 6.64
C SER A 200 9.54 -14.67 6.52
N LYS A 201 9.57 -15.64 5.59
CA LYS A 201 10.76 -16.43 5.29
C LYS A 201 11.94 -15.57 4.80
N ARG A 202 11.67 -14.57 3.96
CA ARG A 202 12.72 -13.66 3.46
C ARG A 202 13.35 -12.82 4.58
N LYS A 203 12.56 -12.48 5.61
CA LYS A 203 13.02 -11.74 6.80
C LYS A 203 13.77 -12.61 7.82
N GLN A 204 13.47 -13.92 7.84
CA GLN A 204 14.05 -14.87 8.79
C GLN A 204 14.60 -16.08 8.02
N PRO A 205 15.89 -16.46 8.19
CA PRO A 205 16.51 -17.55 7.46
C PRO A 205 16.04 -18.92 7.98
N VAL A 206 14.75 -19.18 7.99
CA VAL A 206 14.18 -20.48 8.32
C VAL A 206 14.14 -21.33 7.06
N LYS A 207 14.84 -22.47 7.05
CA LYS A 207 14.82 -23.45 5.96
C LYS A 207 13.54 -24.30 6.01
N LEU A 208 12.37 -23.66 5.85
CA LEU A 208 11.10 -24.36 5.83
C LEU A 208 10.88 -25.08 4.48
N PHE A 209 11.31 -24.47 3.39
CA PHE A 209 11.28 -24.99 2.02
C PHE A 209 12.37 -24.27 1.18
N ASN A 210 12.81 -24.89 0.09
CA ASN A 210 13.89 -24.34 -0.75
C ASN A 210 13.39 -23.71 -2.04
N ASP A 211 12.17 -24.05 -2.48
CA ASP A 211 11.58 -23.62 -3.76
C ASP A 211 10.26 -22.88 -3.51
N GLU A 212 10.32 -21.56 -3.65
CA GLU A 212 9.15 -20.69 -3.51
C GLU A 212 8.15 -20.90 -4.65
N THR A 213 8.65 -21.15 -5.87
CA THR A 213 7.81 -21.41 -7.05
C THR A 213 7.03 -22.69 -6.88
N ALA A 214 7.65 -23.76 -6.41
CA ALA A 214 6.96 -25.04 -6.16
C ALA A 214 5.84 -24.88 -5.12
N VAL A 215 6.04 -24.06 -4.08
CA VAL A 215 5.01 -23.76 -3.08
C VAL A 215 3.82 -23.02 -3.70
N VAL A 216 4.09 -22.02 -4.53
CA VAL A 216 3.04 -21.26 -5.21
C VAL A 216 2.24 -22.15 -6.16
N GLU A 217 2.92 -22.94 -7.01
CA GLU A 217 2.25 -23.84 -7.94
C GLU A 217 1.37 -24.88 -7.23
N GLN A 218 1.91 -25.49 -6.16
CA GLN A 218 1.16 -26.45 -5.36
C GLN A 218 -0.08 -25.82 -4.71
N LEU A 219 0.04 -24.59 -4.19
CA LEU A 219 -1.08 -23.88 -3.60
C LEU A 219 -2.17 -23.57 -4.64
N LEU A 220 -1.78 -23.08 -5.83
CA LEU A 220 -2.73 -22.81 -6.91
C LEU A 220 -3.41 -24.09 -7.43
N ASP A 221 -2.69 -25.22 -7.43
CA ASP A 221 -3.26 -26.52 -7.80
C ASP A 221 -4.27 -27.02 -6.76
N ILE A 222 -3.95 -26.92 -5.46
CA ILE A 222 -4.86 -27.27 -4.38
C ILE A 222 -6.14 -26.43 -4.43
N ASN A 223 -5.98 -25.12 -4.62
CA ASN A 223 -7.12 -24.20 -4.75
C ASN A 223 -8.00 -24.57 -5.96
N GLY A 224 -7.40 -24.84 -7.12
CA GLY A 224 -8.14 -25.26 -8.31
C GLY A 224 -8.92 -26.57 -8.13
N ARG A 225 -8.30 -27.59 -7.51
CA ARG A 225 -8.97 -28.87 -7.22
C ARG A 225 -10.15 -28.74 -6.24
N GLY A 226 -10.14 -27.71 -5.39
CA GLY A 226 -11.28 -27.45 -4.51
C GLY A 226 -12.50 -26.87 -5.22
N LEU A 227 -12.38 -26.44 -6.47
CA LEU A 227 -13.46 -25.82 -7.24
C LEU A 227 -14.24 -26.83 -8.11
N VAL A 228 -13.66 -27.99 -8.39
CA VAL A 228 -14.24 -29.04 -9.26
C VAL A 228 -14.84 -30.19 -8.49
#